data_3afe62bdfd8fd4d22a1459187bd9bffb
#
_entry.id   3afe62bdfd8fd4d22a1459187bd9bffb
#
_cell.length_a   1.000
_cell.length_b   1.000
_cell.length_c   1.000
_cell.angle_alpha   90.00
_cell.angle_beta   90.00
_cell.angle_gamma   90.00
#
_symmetry.space_group_name_H-M   'P 1'
#
loop_
_entity.id
_entity.type
_entity.pdbx_description
1 polymer ?
#
loop_
_entity_poly.entity_id
_entity_poly.type
_entity_poly.pdbx_seq_one_letter_code
_entity_poly.pdbx_strand_id
1 'polypeptide(L)'
;MNQAELSIATVRSLGIDMINKANSGHPGMVLGSAPALYTLFTKEMKIFPKESNWFNRDRFVLASGHASSLLYSLLHLSGFDLTIEDLKQFRQWKSRTPGHPEVEMTDGVDASSGPLGQGIPTAVGMAMAERFLAKKYNQENFDVVDHYTYVLCGDGDMQEGVTYEASSLAGHLSLGKLIVLYDSN
;
A
#
# COMPACT_ATOMS: atom_id res chain seq x y z
N MET A 1 11.14 -1.86 25.39
CA MET A 1 10.53 -1.68 24.05
C MET A 1 9.19 -0.99 24.26
N ASN A 2 8.98 0.15 23.64
CA ASN A 2 7.69 0.83 23.70
C ASN A 2 6.70 0.17 22.71
N GLN A 3 5.42 0.61 22.74
CA GLN A 3 4.36 0.02 21.90
C GLN A 3 4.69 0.10 20.40
N ALA A 4 5.21 1.22 19.93
CA ALA A 4 5.58 1.40 18.52
C ALA A 4 6.71 0.47 18.10
N GLU A 5 7.77 0.40 18.91
CA GLU A 5 8.91 -0.52 18.68
C GLU A 5 8.45 -1.98 18.63
N LEU A 6 7.54 -2.38 19.54
CA LEU A 6 6.99 -3.73 19.53
C LEU A 6 6.18 -4.01 18.27
N SER A 7 5.31 -3.07 17.86
CA SER A 7 4.50 -3.22 16.65
C SER A 7 5.36 -3.31 15.39
N ILE A 8 6.37 -2.44 15.26
CA ILE A 8 7.31 -2.48 14.13
C ILE A 8 8.09 -3.80 14.10
N ALA A 9 8.56 -4.27 15.27
CA ALA A 9 9.22 -5.56 15.35
C ALA A 9 8.31 -6.71 14.95
N THR A 10 7.02 -6.65 15.34
CA THR A 10 6.02 -7.66 14.96
C THR A 10 5.76 -7.65 13.46
N VAL A 11 5.61 -6.47 12.83
CA VAL A 11 5.48 -6.35 11.36
C VAL A 11 6.66 -7.00 10.66
N ARG A 12 7.88 -6.69 11.09
CA ARG A 12 9.10 -7.29 10.53
C ARG A 12 9.14 -8.80 10.71
N SER A 13 8.84 -9.28 11.92
CA SER A 13 8.85 -10.71 12.24
C SER A 13 7.85 -11.48 11.36
N LEU A 14 6.61 -11.04 11.30
CA LEU A 14 5.57 -11.66 10.46
C LEU A 14 5.99 -11.68 8.99
N GLY A 15 6.53 -10.57 8.46
CA GLY A 15 6.99 -10.51 7.07
C GLY A 15 8.14 -11.48 6.77
N ILE A 16 9.11 -11.60 7.68
CA ILE A 16 10.23 -12.53 7.55
C ILE A 16 9.77 -13.99 7.73
N ASP A 17 8.87 -14.26 8.67
CA ASP A 17 8.33 -15.61 8.90
C ASP A 17 7.57 -16.13 7.67
N MET A 18 6.79 -15.26 7.00
CA MET A 18 6.14 -15.59 5.72
C MET A 18 7.16 -15.98 4.65
N ILE A 19 8.22 -15.17 4.48
CA ILE A 19 9.29 -15.42 3.50
C ILE A 19 10.01 -16.72 3.80
N ASN A 20 10.39 -16.94 5.06
CA ASN A 20 11.09 -18.15 5.48
C ASN A 20 10.23 -19.40 5.26
N LYS A 21 8.95 -19.34 5.62
CA LYS A 21 8.03 -20.48 5.43
C LYS A 21 7.82 -20.80 3.95
N ALA A 22 7.69 -19.80 3.12
CA ALA A 22 7.55 -19.96 1.66
C ALA A 22 8.87 -20.35 0.97
N ASN A 23 10.01 -20.23 1.66
CA ASN A 23 11.36 -20.32 1.10
C ASN A 23 11.53 -19.43 -0.15
N SER A 24 10.82 -18.31 -0.18
CA SER A 24 10.77 -17.38 -1.32
C SER A 24 10.20 -16.03 -0.88
N GLY A 25 10.84 -14.95 -1.29
CA GLY A 25 10.39 -13.58 -1.00
C GLY A 25 11.54 -12.57 -0.93
N HIS A 26 11.21 -11.33 -0.60
CA HIS A 26 12.13 -10.19 -0.59
C HIS A 26 12.15 -9.54 0.79
N PRO A 27 13.19 -9.73 1.61
CA PRO A 27 13.22 -9.25 2.99
C PRO A 27 13.64 -7.78 3.14
N GLY A 28 14.32 -7.19 2.16
CA GLY A 28 14.97 -5.87 2.28
C GLY A 28 13.99 -4.77 2.70
N MET A 29 12.99 -4.51 1.87
CA MET A 29 11.98 -3.48 2.15
C MET A 29 11.10 -3.81 3.37
N VAL A 30 10.90 -5.10 3.69
CA VAL A 30 10.19 -5.52 4.92
C VAL A 30 10.90 -5.00 6.16
N LEU A 31 12.23 -5.08 6.17
CA LEU A 31 13.04 -4.59 7.30
C LEU A 31 13.20 -3.07 7.28
N GLY A 32 13.45 -2.49 6.10
CA GLY A 32 13.72 -1.06 5.94
C GLY A 32 12.48 -0.19 6.13
N SER A 33 11.39 -0.49 5.42
CA SER A 33 10.22 0.37 5.34
C SER A 33 9.17 0.15 6.44
N ALA A 34 9.29 -0.89 7.28
CA ALA A 34 8.33 -1.16 8.34
C ALA A 34 8.07 0.03 9.30
N PRO A 35 9.06 0.83 9.73
CA PRO A 35 8.80 1.99 10.60
C PRO A 35 7.98 3.08 9.90
N ALA A 36 8.27 3.37 8.63
CA ALA A 36 7.55 4.36 7.84
C ALA A 36 6.09 3.95 7.63
N LEU A 37 5.87 2.69 7.21
CA LEU A 37 4.52 2.19 7.00
C LEU A 37 3.74 1.99 8.30
N TYR A 38 4.38 1.61 9.40
CA TYR A 38 3.74 1.61 10.72
C TYR A 38 3.19 3.01 11.04
N THR A 39 4.00 4.04 10.86
CA THR A 39 3.56 5.43 11.12
C THR A 39 2.42 5.83 10.19
N LEU A 40 2.54 5.52 8.90
CA LEU A 40 1.51 5.80 7.91
C LEU A 40 0.16 5.17 8.29
N PHE A 41 0.13 3.86 8.55
CA PHE A 41 -1.10 3.12 8.84
C PHE A 41 -1.72 3.47 10.20
N THR A 42 -0.93 3.92 11.18
CA THR A 42 -1.42 4.16 12.55
C THR A 42 -1.70 5.62 12.86
N LYS A 43 -1.16 6.57 12.09
CA LYS A 43 -1.25 8.00 12.42
C LYS A 43 -1.78 8.87 11.29
N GLU A 44 -1.52 8.51 10.04
CA GLU A 44 -1.79 9.40 8.92
C GLU A 44 -2.98 8.93 8.08
N MET A 45 -3.07 7.63 7.77
CA MET A 45 -4.11 7.09 6.91
C MET A 45 -5.46 6.95 7.61
N LYS A 46 -6.50 7.38 6.94
CA LYS A 46 -7.90 7.10 7.29
C LYS A 46 -8.27 5.72 6.71
N ILE A 47 -7.99 4.67 7.47
CA ILE A 47 -8.39 3.29 7.13
C ILE A 47 -9.67 2.91 7.88
N PHE A 48 -10.47 2.01 7.29
CA PHE A 48 -11.66 1.46 7.93
C PHE A 48 -11.76 -0.05 7.67
N PRO A 49 -10.98 -0.87 8.39
CA PRO A 49 -10.82 -2.29 8.08
C PRO A 49 -12.13 -3.10 8.10
N LYS A 50 -13.11 -2.71 8.94
CA LYS A 50 -14.42 -3.38 9.01
C LYS A 50 -15.30 -3.14 7.79
N GLU A 51 -15.05 -2.07 7.05
CA GLU A 51 -15.70 -1.72 5.79
C GLU A 51 -14.63 -1.30 4.78
N SER A 52 -13.78 -2.24 4.41
CA SER A 52 -12.63 -2.02 3.54
C SER A 52 -12.99 -1.42 2.18
N ASN A 53 -14.26 -1.55 1.79
CA ASN A 53 -14.82 -0.96 0.56
C ASN A 53 -15.37 0.47 0.75
N TRP A 54 -15.26 1.07 1.93
CA TRP A 54 -15.71 2.45 2.13
C TRP A 54 -14.99 3.39 1.17
N PHE A 55 -15.77 4.05 0.32
CA PHE A 55 -15.26 4.77 -0.85
C PHE A 55 -14.37 5.97 -0.51
N ASN A 56 -14.54 6.59 0.69
CA ASN A 56 -13.78 7.78 1.10
C ASN A 56 -12.63 7.45 2.08
N ARG A 57 -12.23 6.18 2.24
CA ARG A 57 -10.99 5.85 2.93
C ARG A 57 -9.78 6.19 2.08
N ASP A 58 -8.65 6.45 2.70
CA ASP A 58 -7.39 6.63 1.99
C ASP A 58 -6.99 5.35 1.24
N ARG A 59 -6.21 5.52 0.17
CA ARG A 59 -5.69 4.43 -0.66
C ARG A 59 -4.21 4.23 -0.39
N PHE A 60 -3.78 2.98 -0.39
CA PHE A 60 -2.36 2.64 -0.33
C PHE A 60 -1.96 1.71 -1.48
N VAL A 61 -0.99 2.16 -2.27
CA VAL A 61 -0.42 1.39 -3.37
C VAL A 61 1.00 0.97 -3.01
N LEU A 62 1.23 -0.33 -2.94
CA LEU A 62 2.58 -0.88 -2.86
C LEU A 62 3.13 -1.03 -4.28
N ALA A 63 3.79 0.01 -4.83
CA ALA A 63 4.38 -0.04 -6.17
C ALA A 63 5.45 -1.13 -6.26
N SER A 64 6.34 -1.20 -5.28
CA SER A 64 7.31 -2.28 -5.11
C SER A 64 6.62 -3.56 -4.62
N GLY A 65 5.78 -4.16 -5.47
CA GLY A 65 4.91 -5.29 -5.12
C GLY A 65 5.63 -6.51 -4.54
N HIS A 66 6.94 -6.63 -4.78
CA HIS A 66 7.78 -7.68 -4.19
C HIS A 66 7.86 -7.61 -2.65
N ALA A 67 7.55 -6.46 -2.05
CA ALA A 67 7.46 -6.29 -0.59
C ALA A 67 6.09 -6.70 -0.01
N SER A 68 5.31 -7.53 -0.69
CA SER A 68 3.95 -7.93 -0.34
C SER A 68 3.80 -8.46 1.08
N SER A 69 4.79 -9.20 1.62
CA SER A 69 4.75 -9.70 2.99
C SER A 69 4.73 -8.58 4.04
N LEU A 70 5.35 -7.42 3.75
CA LEU A 70 5.23 -6.23 4.58
C LEU A 70 3.79 -5.71 4.60
N LEU A 71 3.17 -5.58 3.43
CA LEU A 71 1.79 -5.12 3.31
C LEU A 71 0.82 -6.06 4.02
N TYR A 72 0.94 -7.38 3.81
CA TYR A 72 0.07 -8.36 4.46
C TYR A 72 0.21 -8.36 5.98
N SER A 73 1.42 -8.17 6.51
CA SER A 73 1.63 -8.02 7.95
C SER A 73 0.90 -6.79 8.51
N LEU A 74 0.95 -5.66 7.78
CA LEU A 74 0.26 -4.43 8.17
C LEU A 74 -1.26 -4.57 8.08
N LEU A 75 -1.79 -5.14 7.00
CA LEU A 75 -3.23 -5.36 6.84
C LEU A 75 -3.78 -6.26 7.96
N HIS A 76 -3.09 -7.39 8.25
CA HIS A 76 -3.45 -8.27 9.35
C HIS A 76 -3.49 -7.54 10.70
N LEU A 77 -2.43 -6.82 11.04
CA LEU A 77 -2.33 -6.10 12.32
C LEU A 77 -3.27 -4.89 12.41
N SER A 78 -3.67 -4.33 11.28
CA SER A 78 -4.64 -3.23 11.21
C SER A 78 -6.09 -3.70 11.30
N GLY A 79 -6.35 -5.01 11.27
CA GLY A 79 -7.68 -5.58 11.48
C GLY A 79 -8.52 -5.76 10.21
N PHE A 80 -7.88 -5.76 9.02
CA PHE A 80 -8.52 -6.21 7.79
C PHE A 80 -8.82 -7.71 7.85
N ASP A 81 -9.71 -8.20 6.97
CA ASP A 81 -10.06 -9.62 6.90
C ASP A 81 -8.91 -10.46 6.30
N LEU A 82 -7.84 -10.55 7.07
CA LEU A 82 -6.65 -11.32 6.75
C LEU A 82 -6.11 -11.99 8.02
N THR A 83 -6.23 -13.30 8.10
CA THR A 83 -5.89 -14.06 9.30
C THR A 83 -4.42 -14.46 9.35
N ILE A 84 -3.95 -14.88 10.53
CA ILE A 84 -2.59 -15.45 10.67
C ILE A 84 -2.42 -16.74 9.83
N GLU A 85 -3.50 -17.48 9.63
CA GLU A 85 -3.47 -18.69 8.78
C GLU A 85 -3.31 -18.32 7.30
N ASP A 86 -3.90 -17.20 6.86
CA ASP A 86 -3.67 -16.67 5.52
C ASP A 86 -2.19 -16.25 5.33
N LEU A 87 -1.60 -15.60 6.34
CA LEU A 87 -0.17 -15.24 6.30
C LEU A 87 0.73 -16.47 6.17
N LYS A 88 0.39 -17.56 6.85
CA LYS A 88 1.11 -18.83 6.75
C LYS A 88 1.04 -19.47 5.36
N GLN A 89 0.11 -19.04 4.50
CA GLN A 89 -0.04 -19.51 3.13
C GLN A 89 0.61 -18.56 2.09
N PHE A 90 1.48 -17.67 2.53
CA PHE A 90 2.20 -16.74 1.64
C PHE A 90 2.83 -17.45 0.44
N ARG A 91 2.56 -16.95 -0.77
CA ARG A 91 3.02 -17.50 -2.06
C ARG A 91 2.55 -18.93 -2.38
N GLN A 92 1.56 -19.44 -1.65
CA GLN A 92 1.01 -20.74 -1.99
C GLN A 92 -0.10 -20.61 -3.04
N TRP A 93 -0.33 -21.68 -3.79
CA TRP A 93 -1.36 -21.70 -4.83
C TRP A 93 -2.75 -21.40 -4.25
N LYS A 94 -3.46 -20.47 -4.86
CA LYS A 94 -4.79 -19.98 -4.42
C LYS A 94 -4.83 -19.37 -3.02
N SER A 95 -3.70 -18.96 -2.45
CA SER A 95 -3.72 -18.28 -1.16
C SER A 95 -4.23 -16.84 -1.30
N ARG A 96 -4.75 -16.31 -0.20
CA ARG A 96 -5.12 -14.88 -0.08
C ARG A 96 -3.91 -13.95 0.06
N THR A 97 -2.71 -14.51 0.11
CA THR A 97 -1.44 -13.79 0.24
C THR A 97 -0.48 -14.16 -0.91
N PRO A 98 -0.82 -13.81 -2.16
CA PRO A 98 0.03 -14.09 -3.32
C PRO A 98 1.39 -13.38 -3.22
N GLY A 99 2.33 -13.76 -4.08
CA GLY A 99 3.69 -13.21 -4.07
C GLY A 99 3.78 -11.71 -4.33
N HIS A 100 2.80 -11.16 -5.01
CA HIS A 100 2.59 -9.73 -5.26
C HIS A 100 1.14 -9.38 -4.93
N PRO A 101 0.82 -8.16 -4.48
CA PRO A 101 -0.54 -7.79 -4.12
C PRO A 101 -1.51 -7.88 -5.30
N GLU A 102 -2.69 -8.44 -5.06
CA GLU A 102 -3.78 -8.53 -6.04
C GLU A 102 -5.10 -8.07 -5.40
N VAL A 103 -5.77 -7.12 -6.05
CA VAL A 103 -6.97 -6.44 -5.52
C VAL A 103 -8.09 -7.42 -5.17
N GLU A 104 -8.34 -8.43 -6.00
CA GLU A 104 -9.45 -9.36 -5.78
C GLU A 104 -9.13 -10.50 -4.81
N MET A 105 -7.88 -10.64 -4.40
CA MET A 105 -7.45 -11.76 -3.56
C MET A 105 -7.29 -11.41 -2.10
N THR A 106 -6.88 -10.18 -1.80
CA THR A 106 -6.55 -9.78 -0.43
C THR A 106 -7.36 -8.56 -0.03
N ASP A 107 -8.11 -8.67 1.06
CA ASP A 107 -8.86 -7.55 1.62
C ASP A 107 -7.93 -6.39 2.02
N GLY A 108 -8.30 -5.16 1.64
CA GLY A 108 -7.51 -3.97 1.92
C GLY A 108 -6.41 -3.66 0.89
N VAL A 109 -6.20 -4.49 -0.12
CA VAL A 109 -5.30 -4.19 -1.25
C VAL A 109 -6.02 -3.30 -2.25
N ASP A 110 -5.46 -2.13 -2.53
CA ASP A 110 -6.05 -1.11 -3.43
C ASP A 110 -5.62 -1.23 -4.88
N ALA A 111 -4.46 -1.84 -5.13
CA ALA A 111 -3.92 -2.01 -6.48
C ALA A 111 -3.16 -3.32 -6.61
N SER A 112 -3.39 -4.02 -7.71
CA SER A 112 -2.51 -5.11 -8.11
C SER A 112 -1.18 -4.52 -8.58
N SER A 113 -0.09 -5.07 -8.10
CA SER A 113 1.26 -4.62 -8.43
C SER A 113 2.21 -5.81 -8.56
N GLY A 114 3.41 -5.56 -9.07
CA GLY A 114 4.41 -6.60 -9.30
C GLY A 114 5.39 -6.16 -10.36
N PRO A 115 4.94 -5.92 -11.62
CA PRO A 115 5.78 -5.27 -12.61
C PRO A 115 6.16 -3.87 -12.14
N LEU A 116 7.47 -3.59 -12.05
CA LEU A 116 7.99 -2.31 -11.62
C LEU A 116 7.49 -1.16 -12.52
N GLY A 117 7.31 0.00 -11.93
CA GLY A 117 6.84 1.19 -12.61
C GLY A 117 5.33 1.30 -12.81
N GLN A 118 4.52 0.29 -12.49
CA GLN A 118 3.08 0.35 -12.69
C GLN A 118 2.31 0.91 -11.48
N GLY A 119 2.85 0.78 -10.28
CA GLY A 119 2.17 1.24 -9.07
C GLY A 119 2.00 2.76 -9.02
N ILE A 120 3.01 3.52 -9.41
CA ILE A 120 2.95 4.98 -9.42
C ILE A 120 1.89 5.50 -10.40
N PRO A 121 1.84 5.08 -11.67
CA PRO A 121 0.76 5.48 -12.59
C PRO A 121 -0.64 5.12 -12.07
N THR A 122 -0.78 3.96 -11.45
CA THR A 122 -2.04 3.56 -10.81
C THR A 122 -2.45 4.53 -9.70
N ALA A 123 -1.51 4.89 -8.82
CA ALA A 123 -1.75 5.87 -7.75
C ALA A 123 -2.07 7.27 -8.30
N VAL A 124 -1.41 7.68 -9.38
CA VAL A 124 -1.73 8.93 -10.09
C VAL A 124 -3.17 8.89 -10.61
N GLY A 125 -3.59 7.79 -11.23
CA GLY A 125 -4.97 7.59 -11.68
C GLY A 125 -5.98 7.68 -10.54
N MET A 126 -5.68 7.08 -9.37
CA MET A 126 -6.53 7.18 -8.17
C MET A 126 -6.65 8.62 -7.68
N ALA A 127 -5.55 9.36 -7.60
CA ALA A 127 -5.56 10.76 -7.18
C ALA A 127 -6.30 11.67 -8.19
N MET A 128 -6.20 11.38 -9.49
CA MET A 128 -7.01 12.05 -10.53
C MET A 128 -8.49 11.78 -10.34
N ALA A 129 -8.86 10.54 -10.05
CA ALA A 129 -10.25 10.13 -9.80
C ALA A 129 -10.82 10.82 -8.55
N GLU A 130 -10.05 10.83 -7.44
CA GLU A 130 -10.43 11.58 -6.23
C GLU A 130 -10.72 13.04 -6.56
N ARG A 131 -9.80 13.74 -7.20
CA ARG A 131 -9.95 15.14 -7.56
C ARG A 131 -11.17 15.41 -8.45
N PHE A 132 -11.41 14.52 -9.42
CA PHE A 132 -12.60 14.62 -10.29
C PHE A 132 -13.88 14.44 -9.49
N LEU A 133 -13.95 13.43 -8.63
CA LEU A 133 -15.12 13.14 -7.81
C LEU A 133 -15.35 14.23 -6.76
N ALA A 134 -14.30 14.71 -6.11
CA ALA A 134 -14.38 15.83 -5.17
C ALA A 134 -14.96 17.07 -5.84
N LYS A 135 -14.46 17.46 -7.02
CA LYS A 135 -15.00 18.59 -7.79
C LYS A 135 -16.46 18.41 -8.17
N LYS A 136 -16.89 17.17 -8.41
CA LYS A 136 -18.25 16.85 -8.86
C LYS A 136 -19.27 16.80 -7.71
N TYR A 137 -18.85 16.31 -6.53
CA TYR A 137 -19.79 15.96 -5.46
C TYR A 137 -19.64 16.78 -4.18
N ASN A 138 -18.45 17.35 -3.92
CA ASN A 138 -18.26 18.18 -2.74
C ASN A 138 -19.03 19.50 -2.88
N GLN A 139 -19.51 19.99 -1.74
CA GLN A 139 -20.29 21.23 -1.63
C GLN A 139 -19.58 22.17 -0.65
N GLU A 140 -20.00 23.43 -0.64
CA GLU A 140 -19.51 24.38 0.34
C GLU A 140 -19.75 23.86 1.77
N ASN A 141 -18.67 23.70 2.53
CA ASN A 141 -18.66 23.17 3.90
C ASN A 141 -19.06 21.69 4.05
N PHE A 142 -19.08 20.89 2.96
CA PHE A 142 -19.36 19.47 3.04
C PHE A 142 -18.59 18.66 1.98
N ASP A 143 -17.59 17.92 2.44
CA ASP A 143 -16.76 17.07 1.60
C ASP A 143 -17.27 15.63 1.58
N VAL A 144 -17.80 15.21 0.44
CA VAL A 144 -18.21 13.81 0.19
C VAL A 144 -16.99 12.95 -0.15
N VAL A 145 -16.04 13.51 -0.89
CA VAL A 145 -14.81 12.83 -1.32
C VAL A 145 -13.61 13.65 -0.88
N ASP A 146 -12.80 13.07 0.02
CA ASP A 146 -11.66 13.74 0.63
C ASP A 146 -10.60 12.73 1.10
N HIS A 147 -10.21 11.80 0.21
CA HIS A 147 -9.20 10.80 0.56
C HIS A 147 -7.85 11.08 -0.10
N TYR A 148 -6.80 10.65 0.56
CA TYR A 148 -5.43 10.65 0.04
C TYR A 148 -5.13 9.34 -0.68
N THR A 149 -4.15 9.38 -1.57
CA THR A 149 -3.52 8.21 -2.17
C THR A 149 -2.04 8.21 -1.79
N TYR A 150 -1.64 7.17 -1.06
CA TYR A 150 -0.27 6.96 -0.64
C TYR A 150 0.34 5.86 -1.50
N VAL A 151 1.62 5.98 -1.84
CA VAL A 151 2.34 4.96 -2.59
C VAL A 151 3.73 4.75 -2.01
N LEU A 152 4.15 3.50 -1.84
CA LEU A 152 5.54 3.15 -1.53
C LEU A 152 6.19 2.58 -2.79
N CYS A 153 7.29 3.19 -3.21
CA CYS A 153 8.09 2.77 -4.37
C CYS A 153 9.57 2.67 -4.04
N GLY A 154 10.31 1.96 -4.84
CA GLY A 154 11.76 1.84 -4.76
C GLY A 154 12.46 2.37 -6.01
N ASP A 155 13.79 2.21 -6.07
CA ASP A 155 14.63 2.65 -7.18
C ASP A 155 14.19 2.06 -8.52
N GLY A 156 13.88 0.75 -8.53
CA GLY A 156 13.45 0.08 -9.74
C GLY A 156 12.16 0.64 -10.33
N ASP A 157 11.19 1.02 -9.47
CA ASP A 157 9.96 1.69 -9.92
C ASP A 157 10.28 3.03 -10.58
N MET A 158 11.23 3.78 -10.00
CA MET A 158 11.60 5.11 -10.49
C MET A 158 12.44 5.08 -11.77
N GLN A 159 12.99 3.94 -12.17
CA GLN A 159 13.74 3.79 -13.42
C GLN A 159 12.84 3.52 -14.64
N GLU A 160 11.58 3.21 -14.41
CA GLU A 160 10.64 2.90 -15.49
C GLU A 160 10.10 4.19 -16.16
N GLY A 161 10.08 4.21 -17.49
CA GLY A 161 9.65 5.37 -18.28
C GLY A 161 8.22 5.81 -17.95
N VAL A 162 7.31 4.87 -17.74
CA VAL A 162 5.92 5.17 -17.39
C VAL A 162 5.79 5.89 -16.05
N THR A 163 6.71 5.65 -15.12
CA THR A 163 6.78 6.39 -13.84
C THR A 163 7.10 7.86 -14.05
N TYR A 164 8.05 8.17 -14.93
CA TYR A 164 8.38 9.56 -15.30
C TYR A 164 7.21 10.28 -15.93
N GLU A 165 6.55 9.65 -16.88
CA GLU A 165 5.37 10.20 -17.54
C GLU A 165 4.25 10.49 -16.54
N ALA A 166 3.93 9.53 -15.68
CA ALA A 166 2.89 9.65 -14.68
C ALA A 166 3.23 10.72 -13.62
N SER A 167 4.49 10.76 -13.16
CA SER A 167 4.95 11.76 -12.18
C SER A 167 4.91 13.18 -12.77
N SER A 168 5.33 13.34 -14.03
CA SER A 168 5.21 14.61 -14.75
C SER A 168 3.76 15.07 -14.86
N LEU A 169 2.85 14.16 -15.21
CA LEU A 169 1.41 14.44 -15.26
C LEU A 169 0.85 14.83 -13.90
N ALA A 170 1.23 14.11 -12.83
CA ALA A 170 0.79 14.42 -11.47
C ALA A 170 1.22 15.82 -11.04
N GLY A 171 2.47 16.21 -11.34
CA GLY A 171 3.00 17.56 -11.10
C GLY A 171 2.26 18.60 -11.90
N HIS A 172 2.07 18.39 -13.21
CA HIS A 172 1.32 19.30 -14.08
C HIS A 172 -0.12 19.52 -13.58
N LEU A 173 -0.77 18.45 -13.14
CA LEU A 173 -2.12 18.53 -12.60
C LEU A 173 -2.18 19.00 -11.14
N SER A 174 -1.05 19.20 -10.46
CA SER A 174 -0.99 19.60 -9.05
C SER A 174 -1.81 18.69 -8.14
N LEU A 175 -1.57 17.36 -8.22
CA LEU A 175 -2.30 16.35 -7.43
C LEU A 175 -1.79 16.32 -5.98
N GLY A 176 -2.17 17.29 -5.16
CA GLY A 176 -1.67 17.49 -3.80
C GLY A 176 -2.06 16.41 -2.79
N LYS A 177 -3.01 15.52 -3.13
CA LYS A 177 -3.40 14.37 -2.30
C LYS A 177 -2.72 13.07 -2.71
N LEU A 178 -1.76 13.11 -3.63
CA LEU A 178 -0.87 12.01 -3.94
C LEU A 178 0.41 12.15 -3.13
N ILE A 179 0.68 11.20 -2.24
CA ILE A 179 1.86 11.18 -1.38
C ILE A 179 2.73 9.98 -1.74
N VAL A 180 3.96 10.25 -2.16
CA VAL A 180 4.92 9.21 -2.57
C VAL A 180 5.99 9.04 -1.50
N LEU A 181 6.11 7.82 -0.97
CA LEU A 181 7.23 7.40 -0.14
C LEU A 181 8.22 6.68 -1.04
N TYR A 182 9.44 7.17 -1.07
CA TYR A 182 10.52 6.62 -1.88
C TYR A 182 11.56 5.94 -0.98
N ASP A 183 11.71 4.62 -1.17
CA ASP A 183 12.74 3.83 -0.51
C ASP A 183 13.98 3.81 -1.43
N SER A 184 14.96 4.64 -1.07
CA SER A 184 16.26 4.71 -1.76
C SER A 184 17.22 3.70 -1.12
N ASN A 185 17.40 2.57 -1.73
CA ASN A 185 18.27 1.53 -1.19
C ASN A 185 19.31 0.97 -2.20
#